data_87c0be6d5ff203f1d084add8764ebb17
#
_entry.id   87c0be6d5ff203f1d084add8764ebb17
#
_cell.length_a   1.000
_cell.length_b   1.000
_cell.length_c   1.000
_cell.angle_alpha   90.00
_cell.angle_beta   90.00
_cell.angle_gamma   90.00
#
_symmetry.space_group_name_H-M   'P 1'
#
loop_
_entity.id
_entity.type
_entity.pdbx_description
1 polymer ?
#
loop_
_entity_poly.entity_id
_entity_poly.type
_entity_poly.pdbx_seq_one_letter_code
_entity_poly.pdbx_strand_id
1 'polypeptide(L)'
;MKVLIGGYTKKTSKGIYELPFTGENSDSRLGKAENIVSVGGPTYFQKDGDLIFAINNAGDKGGISVFKVNESGSNEVDRYLTPGSSPAYVGINRDKKWLYTAN
;
A
#
# COMPACT_ATOMS: atom_id res chain seq x y z
N MET A 1 -13.72 -8.41 8.72
CA MET A 1 -12.53 -7.53 8.77
C MET A 1 -11.56 -7.90 7.67
N LYS A 2 -10.88 -6.94 7.10
CA LYS A 2 -9.86 -7.18 6.08
C LYS A 2 -8.51 -6.67 6.56
N VAL A 3 -7.46 -7.42 6.22
CA VAL A 3 -6.08 -7.08 6.57
C VAL A 3 -5.34 -6.76 5.28
N LEU A 4 -4.61 -5.66 5.26
CA LEU A 4 -3.78 -5.27 4.13
C LEU A 4 -2.31 -5.50 4.47
N ILE A 5 -1.60 -6.12 3.55
CA ILE A 5 -0.19 -6.43 3.73
C ILE A 5 0.60 -5.94 2.51
N GLY A 6 1.66 -5.18 2.78
CA GLY A 6 2.63 -4.78 1.78
C GLY A 6 4.02 -5.23 2.18
N GLY A 7 4.94 -5.25 1.24
CA GLY A 7 6.31 -5.66 1.51
C GLY A 7 7.19 -5.49 0.29
N TYR A 8 8.38 -6.06 0.34
CA TYR A 8 9.28 -6.03 -0.80
C TYR A 8 8.74 -6.88 -1.96
N THR A 9 8.96 -6.39 -3.17
CA THR A 9 8.49 -7.07 -4.39
C THR A 9 9.63 -7.67 -5.20
N LYS A 10 10.71 -8.01 -4.53
CA LYS A 10 11.93 -8.53 -5.18
C LYS A 10 11.81 -9.99 -5.63
N LYS A 11 10.80 -10.70 -5.16
CA LYS A 11 10.58 -12.11 -5.52
C LYS A 11 9.19 -12.27 -6.14
N THR A 12 8.25 -12.85 -5.40
CA THR A 12 6.93 -13.21 -5.93
C THR A 12 5.83 -12.21 -5.61
N SER A 13 6.03 -11.34 -4.63
CA SER A 13 5.03 -10.34 -4.27
C SER A 13 4.89 -9.29 -5.36
N LYS A 14 3.66 -8.89 -5.66
CA LYS A 14 3.36 -7.87 -6.67
C LYS A 14 3.01 -6.51 -6.08
N GLY A 15 2.86 -6.41 -4.76
CA GLY A 15 2.53 -5.14 -4.14
C GLY A 15 1.76 -5.32 -2.85
N ILE A 16 0.55 -4.76 -2.78
CA ILE A 16 -0.31 -4.82 -1.60
C ILE A 16 -1.36 -5.90 -1.79
N TYR A 17 -1.53 -6.72 -0.76
CA TYR A 17 -2.48 -7.82 -0.74
C TYR A 17 -3.54 -7.59 0.32
N GLU A 18 -4.73 -8.09 0.08
CA GLU A 18 -5.85 -8.06 1.01
C GLU A 18 -6.20 -9.48 1.40
N LEU A 19 -6.40 -9.68 2.71
CA LEU A 19 -6.83 -10.98 3.25
C LEU A 19 -8.05 -10.75 4.13
N PRO A 20 -9.09 -11.60 4.03
CA PRO A 20 -10.16 -11.56 5.01
C PRO A 20 -9.66 -12.13 6.34
N PHE A 21 -10.10 -11.53 7.43
CA PHE A 21 -9.86 -12.03 8.78
C PHE A 21 -11.21 -12.36 9.42
N THR A 22 -11.39 -13.60 9.82
CA THR A 22 -12.64 -14.07 10.40
C THR A 22 -12.41 -14.64 11.78
N GLY A 23 -13.44 -14.52 12.63
CA GLY A 23 -13.43 -15.07 13.97
C GLY A 23 -13.05 -14.04 15.02
N GLU A 24 -13.52 -14.25 16.24
CA GLU A 24 -13.26 -13.39 17.38
C GLU A 24 -12.75 -14.20 18.57
N ASN A 25 -12.36 -15.45 18.30
CA ASN A 25 -11.96 -16.40 19.34
C ASN A 25 -10.86 -17.31 18.80
N SER A 26 -10.70 -18.49 19.38
CA SER A 26 -9.65 -19.45 19.00
C SER A 26 -9.77 -19.96 17.56
N ASP A 27 -10.91 -19.71 16.90
CA ASP A 27 -11.11 -20.09 15.50
C ASP A 27 -10.75 -18.97 14.53
N SER A 28 -10.20 -17.86 15.03
CA SER A 28 -9.79 -16.73 14.19
C SER A 28 -8.68 -17.14 13.23
N ARG A 29 -8.81 -16.71 11.99
CA ARG A 29 -7.82 -17.01 10.95
C ARG A 29 -7.86 -16.03 9.80
N LEU A 30 -6.74 -15.92 9.12
CA LEU A 30 -6.62 -15.16 7.88
C LEU A 30 -7.02 -16.06 6.71
N GLY A 31 -7.76 -15.49 5.77
CA GLY A 31 -8.13 -16.17 4.55
C GLY A 31 -7.08 -16.02 3.46
N LYS A 32 -7.51 -16.27 2.22
CA LYS A 32 -6.62 -16.24 1.06
C LYS A 32 -6.24 -14.79 0.70
N ALA A 33 -4.97 -14.58 0.41
CA ALA A 33 -4.46 -13.28 0.00
C ALA A 33 -4.79 -13.00 -1.47
N GLU A 34 -5.26 -11.80 -1.75
CA GLU A 34 -5.50 -11.32 -3.10
C GLU A 34 -4.71 -10.03 -3.33
N ASN A 35 -4.02 -9.94 -4.47
CA ASN A 35 -3.32 -8.72 -4.84
C ASN A 35 -4.32 -7.65 -5.25
N ILE A 36 -4.38 -6.54 -4.52
CA ILE A 36 -5.30 -5.45 -4.82
C ILE A 36 -4.60 -4.24 -5.42
N VAL A 37 -3.30 -4.07 -5.18
CA VAL A 37 -2.51 -2.97 -5.74
C VAL A 37 -1.17 -3.51 -6.18
N SER A 38 -0.82 -3.28 -7.45
CA SER A 38 0.49 -3.63 -7.99
C SER A 38 1.38 -2.39 -7.94
N VAL A 39 2.42 -2.45 -7.10
CA VAL A 39 3.33 -1.33 -6.86
C VAL A 39 4.67 -1.88 -6.38
N GLY A 40 5.75 -1.17 -6.67
CA GLY A 40 7.10 -1.64 -6.35
C GLY A 40 7.46 -1.42 -4.89
N GLY A 41 7.71 -2.49 -4.15
CA GLY A 41 8.24 -2.45 -2.80
C GLY A 41 7.43 -1.62 -1.80
N PRO A 42 6.10 -1.80 -1.68
CA PRO A 42 5.28 -0.98 -0.78
C PRO A 42 5.47 -1.44 0.67
N THR A 43 6.64 -1.16 1.22
CA THR A 43 6.97 -1.54 2.59
C THR A 43 6.24 -0.71 3.63
N TYR A 44 5.63 0.38 3.21
CA TYR A 44 4.75 1.20 4.05
C TYR A 44 3.67 1.85 3.18
N PHE A 45 2.47 1.93 3.71
CA PHE A 45 1.37 2.61 3.04
C PHE A 45 0.34 3.07 4.06
N GLN A 46 -0.49 4.04 3.66
CA GLN A 46 -1.61 4.53 4.46
C GLN A 46 -2.88 4.44 3.63
N LYS A 47 -3.97 4.06 4.28
CA LYS A 47 -5.27 4.01 3.64
C LYS A 47 -6.17 5.10 4.21
N ASP A 48 -6.85 5.84 3.33
CA ASP A 48 -7.83 6.84 3.72
C ASP A 48 -9.04 6.69 2.80
N GLY A 49 -10.13 6.15 3.34
CA GLY A 49 -11.29 5.83 2.54
C GLY A 49 -10.96 4.83 1.45
N ASP A 50 -11.21 5.20 0.20
CA ASP A 50 -10.90 4.37 -0.96
C ASP A 50 -9.52 4.69 -1.58
N LEU A 51 -8.73 5.55 -0.93
CA LEU A 51 -7.38 5.89 -1.40
C LEU A 51 -6.33 5.15 -0.59
N ILE A 52 -5.31 4.67 -1.30
CA ILE A 52 -4.10 4.11 -0.69
C ILE A 52 -2.91 4.93 -1.16
N PHE A 53 -2.13 5.45 -0.21
CA PHE A 53 -0.90 6.19 -0.43
C PHE A 53 0.24 5.25 -0.11
N ALA A 54 0.94 4.79 -1.13
CA ALA A 54 1.95 3.73 -0.97
C ALA A 54 3.32 4.22 -1.40
N ILE A 55 4.33 3.78 -0.66
CA ILE A 55 5.70 3.88 -1.11
C ILE A 55 5.82 3.09 -2.41
N ASN A 56 6.50 3.66 -3.39
CA ASN A 56 6.77 2.99 -4.66
C ASN A 56 8.26 3.09 -4.98
N ASN A 57 8.88 1.95 -5.15
CA ASN A 57 10.26 1.83 -5.58
C ASN A 57 10.27 1.31 -7.01
N ALA A 58 10.63 2.18 -7.94
CA ALA A 58 10.62 1.87 -9.37
C ALA A 58 12.03 1.99 -9.94
N GLY A 59 12.83 0.94 -9.74
CA GLY A 59 14.21 0.91 -10.21
C GLY A 59 15.10 1.86 -9.41
N ASP A 60 15.63 2.88 -10.06
CA ASP A 60 16.52 3.87 -9.41
C ASP A 60 15.76 5.08 -8.89
N LYS A 61 14.42 5.03 -8.91
CA LYS A 61 13.56 6.10 -8.41
C LYS A 61 12.72 5.59 -7.26
N GLY A 62 12.42 6.47 -6.33
CA GLY A 62 11.56 6.17 -5.21
C GLY A 62 10.64 7.33 -4.89
N GLY A 63 9.50 7.04 -4.28
CA GLY A 63 8.54 8.06 -3.92
C GLY A 63 7.21 7.47 -3.53
N ILE A 64 6.15 8.15 -3.94
CA ILE A 64 4.79 7.83 -3.53
C ILE A 64 3.92 7.63 -4.77
N SER A 65 3.07 6.63 -4.73
CA SER A 65 1.96 6.46 -5.67
C SER A 65 0.66 6.44 -4.90
N VAL A 66 -0.37 7.01 -5.50
CA VAL A 66 -1.71 7.08 -4.91
C VAL A 66 -2.65 6.23 -5.77
N PHE A 67 -3.35 5.32 -5.12
CA PHE A 67 -4.28 4.42 -5.78
C PHE A 67 -5.69 4.62 -5.25
N LYS A 68 -6.66 4.60 -6.14
CA LYS A 68 -8.06 4.51 -5.76
C LYS A 68 -8.49 3.06 -5.89
N VAL A 69 -9.04 2.50 -4.82
CA VAL A 69 -9.40 1.08 -4.75
C VAL A 69 -10.91 0.95 -4.60
N ASN A 70 -11.50 0.08 -5.40
CA ASN A 70 -12.91 -0.25 -5.32
C ASN A 70 -13.11 -1.75 -5.56
N GLU A 71 -14.36 -2.20 -5.63
CA GLU A 71 -14.67 -3.62 -5.79
C GLU A 71 -14.15 -4.21 -7.10
N SER A 72 -14.03 -3.39 -8.15
CA SER A 72 -13.56 -3.86 -9.46
C SER A 72 -12.05 -3.80 -9.61
N GLY A 73 -11.32 -3.29 -8.62
CA GLY A 73 -9.86 -3.23 -8.66
C GLY A 73 -9.30 -1.91 -8.18
N SER A 74 -8.09 -1.59 -8.62
CA SER A 74 -7.41 -0.37 -8.24
C SER A 74 -6.89 0.36 -9.46
N ASN A 75 -6.83 1.69 -9.35
CA ASN A 75 -6.24 2.57 -10.37
C ASN A 75 -5.25 3.50 -9.73
N GLU A 76 -4.07 3.63 -10.33
CA GLU A 76 -3.12 4.65 -9.90
C GLU A 76 -3.63 6.01 -10.39
N VAL A 77 -3.91 6.90 -9.44
CA VAL A 77 -4.46 8.23 -9.77
C VAL A 77 -3.42 9.31 -9.73
N ASP A 78 -2.27 9.06 -9.09
CA ASP A 78 -1.17 10.02 -9.05
C ASP A 78 0.11 9.32 -8.63
N ARG A 79 1.25 9.92 -8.96
CA ARG A 79 2.55 9.46 -8.49
C ARG A 79 3.55 10.60 -8.47
N TYR A 80 4.49 10.50 -7.53
CA TYR A 80 5.63 11.40 -7.45
C TYR A 80 6.88 10.59 -7.10
N LEU A 81 7.75 10.43 -8.08
CA LEU A 81 8.98 9.67 -7.93
C LEU A 81 10.18 10.58 -8.18
N THR A 82 11.23 10.41 -7.37
CA THR A 82 12.49 11.15 -7.52
C THR A 82 13.63 10.15 -7.62
N PRO A 83 14.77 10.55 -8.23
CA PRO A 83 15.95 9.69 -8.19
C PRO A 83 16.39 9.42 -6.75
N GLY A 84 16.84 8.19 -6.49
CA GLY A 84 17.32 7.78 -5.19
C GLY A 84 16.42 6.77 -4.50
N SER A 85 16.66 6.58 -3.20
CA SER A 85 15.94 5.59 -2.42
C SER A 85 14.50 5.98 -2.16
N SER A 86 13.63 4.99 -2.06
CA SER A 86 12.24 5.22 -1.65
C SER A 86 12.20 5.66 -0.18
N PRO A 87 11.17 6.42 0.20
CA PRO A 87 10.97 6.76 1.61
C PRO A 87 10.64 5.50 2.43
N ALA A 88 10.81 5.60 3.74
CA ALA A 88 10.51 4.51 4.67
C ALA A 88 9.15 4.66 5.35
N TYR A 89 8.51 5.80 5.19
CA TYR A 89 7.28 6.12 5.93
C TYR A 89 6.40 7.07 5.15
N VAL A 90 5.08 6.87 5.27
CA VAL A 90 4.05 7.75 4.72
C VAL A 90 3.06 8.07 5.82
N GLY A 91 2.76 9.34 6.04
CA GLY A 91 1.76 9.76 7.01
C GLY A 91 0.83 10.81 6.43
N ILE A 92 -0.40 10.83 6.93
CA ILE A 92 -1.41 11.81 6.53
C ILE A 92 -1.84 12.55 7.78
N ASN A 93 -1.91 13.89 7.72
CA ASN A 93 -2.37 14.64 8.87
C ASN A 93 -3.90 14.58 9.00
N ARG A 94 -4.41 15.03 10.16
CA ARG A 94 -5.84 14.90 10.49
C ARG A 94 -6.78 15.59 9.52
N ASP A 95 -6.41 16.78 9.04
CA ASP A 95 -7.26 17.53 8.12
C ASP A 95 -7.06 17.10 6.67
N LYS A 96 -6.19 16.11 6.43
CA LYS A 96 -5.94 15.48 5.13
C LYS A 96 -5.44 16.43 4.06
N LYS A 97 -4.79 17.51 4.50
CA LYS A 97 -4.18 18.50 3.58
C LYS A 97 -2.73 18.16 3.27
N TRP A 98 -2.07 17.40 4.13
CA TRP A 98 -0.64 17.13 4.02
C TRP A 98 -0.35 15.65 4.06
N LEU A 99 0.52 15.24 3.16
CA LEU A 99 1.11 13.92 3.13
C LEU A 99 2.59 14.05 3.44
N TYR A 100 3.09 13.24 4.36
CA TYR A 100 4.48 13.28 4.78
C TYR A 100 5.20 12.01 4.38
N THR A 101 6.47 12.17 3.98
CA THR A 101 7.33 11.01 3.76
C THR A 101 8.63 11.22 4.52
N ALA A 102 9.24 10.12 4.94
CA ALA A 102 10.55 10.13 5.60
C ALA A 102 11.48 9.17 4.90
N ASN A 103 12.62 9.68 4.50
CA ASN A 103 13.65 8.88 3.83
C ASN A 103 14.68 8.36 4.82
#